data_0a62722c53b65c9e2e2324acc37fcd23
#
_entry.id   0a62722c53b65c9e2e2324acc37fcd23
#
_cell.length_a   1.000
_cell.length_b   1.000
_cell.length_c   1.000
_cell.angle_alpha   90.00
_cell.angle_beta   90.00
_cell.angle_gamma   90.00
#
_symmetry.space_group_name_H-M   'P 1'
#
loop_
_entity.id
_entity.type
_entity.pdbx_description
1 polymer ?
#
loop_
_entity_poly.entity_id
_entity_poly.type
_entity_poly.pdbx_seq_one_letter_code
_entity_poly.pdbx_strand_id
1 'polypeptide(L)'
;MFQHPEFKIPPRIENYLQLLAEVYKTSGNEELQSLIVNAKPILDEAYEYDNWNGGTYGHLLTLEIPLKIFLKVESRIDKISTDILQRLNKFITLEKENICGVSIILSPSTINPNTNWREESGLLLQRPKRMIPIQKQNHIWKKETYRIFLSHKTEDKVQTAKLKRDLSLYGIDCFVAHEDIEPTQEWAKEKEAALFSADACVALMTELYHNSYWTDHEIGCAYGLQIPVIPVRLGCDPYGIIARFQAIRSTWTDLKMDLMKVILKQDKAKLSLITAIRNSKSFTASNYIAEIFPYIDSFPEEGIDNLIEVWATNNDACGSYGFNGSRPTQYGPGLAYYITKWIPSRYPTQEDVMKTFTRYNRPSLPAEAYSDVPF
;
A
#
# COMPACT_ATOMS: atom_id res chain seq x y z
N MET A 1 -31.89 -29.20 31.48
CA MET A 1 -30.56 -29.23 30.82
C MET A 1 -30.42 -30.61 30.22
N PHE A 2 -30.67 -30.79 28.92
CA PHE A 2 -30.43 -32.07 28.25
C PHE A 2 -28.91 -32.23 28.15
N GLN A 3 -28.37 -33.27 28.85
CA GLN A 3 -26.97 -33.65 28.65
C GLN A 3 -26.87 -34.22 27.24
N HIS A 4 -26.07 -33.55 26.37
CA HIS A 4 -25.71 -34.15 25.08
C HIS A 4 -24.96 -35.47 25.35
N PRO A 5 -25.23 -36.51 24.60
CA PRO A 5 -24.49 -37.77 24.72
C PRO A 5 -23.01 -37.50 24.40
N GLU A 6 -22.13 -38.19 25.10
CA GLU A 6 -20.68 -38.12 24.83
C GLU A 6 -20.40 -38.87 23.53
N PHE A 7 -20.14 -38.09 22.45
CA PHE A 7 -19.88 -38.63 21.12
C PHE A 7 -18.46 -39.26 21.03
N LYS A 8 -18.38 -40.38 20.31
CA LYS A 8 -17.12 -41.14 20.13
C LYS A 8 -16.38 -40.81 18.83
N ILE A 9 -17.08 -40.31 17.81
CA ILE A 9 -16.46 -39.93 16.51
C ILE A 9 -15.62 -38.68 16.65
N PRO A 10 -16.06 -37.55 17.26
CA PRO A 10 -15.32 -36.33 17.28
C PRO A 10 -13.88 -36.49 17.80
N PRO A 11 -13.61 -37.09 18.96
CA PRO A 11 -12.24 -37.23 19.48
C PRO A 11 -11.37 -38.17 18.64
N ARG A 12 -11.94 -38.95 17.72
CA ARG A 12 -11.26 -39.96 16.91
C ARG A 12 -11.20 -39.60 15.42
N ILE A 13 -11.70 -38.44 15.03
CA ILE A 13 -11.78 -38.09 13.59
C ILE A 13 -10.43 -38.15 12.90
N GLU A 14 -9.38 -37.68 13.55
CA GLU A 14 -8.00 -37.70 13.03
C GLU A 14 -7.52 -39.16 12.80
N ASN A 15 -7.88 -40.09 13.66
CA ASN A 15 -7.52 -41.50 13.49
C ASN A 15 -8.21 -42.10 12.26
N TYR A 16 -9.47 -41.74 12.00
CA TYR A 16 -10.18 -42.20 10.82
C TYR A 16 -9.62 -41.59 9.54
N LEU A 17 -9.21 -40.32 9.57
CA LEU A 17 -8.57 -39.67 8.44
C LEU A 17 -7.15 -40.25 8.18
N GLN A 18 -6.40 -40.62 9.21
CA GLN A 18 -5.13 -41.31 9.06
C GLN A 18 -5.33 -42.68 8.38
N LEU A 19 -6.31 -43.49 8.79
CA LEU A 19 -6.62 -44.74 8.13
C LEU A 19 -7.04 -44.54 6.66
N LEU A 20 -7.81 -43.50 6.38
CA LEU A 20 -8.21 -43.18 5.02
C LEU A 20 -7.03 -42.78 4.14
N ALA A 21 -6.07 -42.00 4.68
CA ALA A 21 -4.85 -41.64 3.98
C ALA A 21 -3.99 -42.86 3.62
N GLU A 22 -3.89 -43.85 4.54
CA GLU A 22 -3.17 -45.10 4.26
C GLU A 22 -3.87 -45.96 3.21
N VAL A 23 -5.21 -45.99 3.19
CA VAL A 23 -5.98 -46.66 2.12
C VAL A 23 -5.69 -46.03 0.75
N TYR A 24 -5.71 -44.70 0.67
CA TYR A 24 -5.39 -44.01 -0.59
C TYR A 24 -3.94 -44.24 -1.01
N LYS A 25 -3.00 -44.26 -0.08
CA LYS A 25 -1.60 -44.60 -0.34
C LYS A 25 -1.47 -46.00 -0.92
N THR A 26 -2.09 -47.00 -0.27
CA THR A 26 -2.03 -48.40 -0.71
C THR A 26 -2.68 -48.61 -2.09
N SER A 27 -3.72 -47.83 -2.42
CA SER A 27 -4.38 -47.88 -3.72
C SER A 27 -3.66 -47.06 -4.80
N GLY A 28 -2.52 -46.42 -4.49
CA GLY A 28 -1.75 -45.59 -5.42
C GLY A 28 -2.42 -44.25 -5.77
N ASN A 29 -3.41 -43.82 -4.98
CA ASN A 29 -4.09 -42.56 -5.20
C ASN A 29 -3.43 -41.41 -4.41
N GLU A 30 -2.29 -40.96 -4.92
CA GLU A 30 -1.49 -39.88 -4.29
C GLU A 30 -2.26 -38.56 -4.17
N GLU A 31 -3.17 -38.29 -5.12
CA GLU A 31 -3.96 -37.05 -5.10
C GLU A 31 -4.91 -36.99 -3.89
N LEU A 32 -5.66 -38.06 -3.68
CA LEU A 32 -6.59 -38.13 -2.54
C LEU A 32 -5.85 -38.31 -1.21
N GLN A 33 -4.72 -39.02 -1.21
CA GLN A 33 -3.84 -39.08 -0.05
C GLN A 33 -3.37 -37.66 0.32
N SER A 34 -2.88 -36.90 -0.65
CA SER A 34 -2.43 -35.52 -0.45
C SER A 34 -3.56 -34.61 0.05
N LEU A 35 -4.77 -34.80 -0.44
CA LEU A 35 -5.95 -34.08 0.04
C LEU A 35 -6.17 -34.31 1.54
N ILE A 36 -6.25 -35.57 1.96
CA ILE A 36 -6.50 -35.91 3.37
C ILE A 36 -5.39 -35.43 4.28
N VAL A 37 -4.12 -35.64 3.91
CA VAL A 37 -2.95 -35.25 4.72
C VAL A 37 -2.87 -33.73 4.94
N ASN A 38 -3.33 -32.94 3.98
CA ASN A 38 -3.26 -31.47 4.04
C ASN A 38 -4.62 -30.83 4.45
N ALA A 39 -5.66 -31.63 4.69
CA ALA A 39 -6.94 -31.13 5.12
C ALA A 39 -6.93 -30.79 6.62
N LYS A 40 -7.57 -29.68 6.97
CA LYS A 40 -7.94 -29.38 8.35
C LYS A 40 -9.39 -29.81 8.54
N PRO A 41 -9.65 -30.83 9.37
CA PRO A 41 -11.01 -31.29 9.61
C PRO A 41 -11.74 -30.35 10.58
N ILE A 42 -12.99 -30.09 10.25
CA ILE A 42 -13.98 -29.44 11.12
C ILE A 42 -15.20 -30.37 11.17
N LEU A 43 -15.63 -30.70 12.36
CA LEU A 43 -16.76 -31.62 12.56
C LEU A 43 -17.91 -30.87 13.24
N ASP A 44 -19.06 -30.79 12.56
CA ASP A 44 -20.30 -30.32 13.15
C ASP A 44 -20.99 -31.52 13.83
N GLU A 45 -20.95 -31.55 15.15
CA GLU A 45 -21.46 -32.63 15.97
C GLU A 45 -23.00 -32.65 15.97
N ALA A 46 -23.59 -33.85 15.84
CA ALA A 46 -25.04 -34.03 15.81
C ALA A 46 -25.76 -33.12 14.80
N TYR A 47 -25.18 -32.96 13.61
CA TYR A 47 -25.73 -32.15 12.53
C TYR A 47 -27.12 -32.61 12.13
N GLU A 48 -27.35 -33.95 12.15
CA GLU A 48 -28.67 -34.54 12.00
C GLU A 48 -28.93 -35.66 13.02
N TYR A 49 -30.19 -35.96 13.28
CA TYR A 49 -30.60 -37.03 14.14
C TYR A 49 -31.71 -37.84 13.47
N ASP A 50 -31.38 -39.09 13.17
CA ASP A 50 -32.36 -40.07 12.69
C ASP A 50 -32.97 -40.83 13.89
N ASN A 51 -34.26 -40.70 14.12
CA ASN A 51 -34.97 -41.32 15.23
C ASN A 51 -35.43 -42.75 14.96
N TRP A 52 -35.15 -43.32 13.79
CA TRP A 52 -35.44 -44.72 13.46
C TRP A 52 -34.42 -45.65 14.13
N ASN A 53 -34.82 -46.87 14.43
CA ASN A 53 -33.94 -47.90 15.01
C ASN A 53 -33.17 -47.48 16.29
N GLY A 54 -33.83 -46.73 17.17
CA GLY A 54 -33.24 -46.34 18.47
C GLY A 54 -32.38 -45.10 18.45
N GLY A 55 -32.34 -44.36 17.35
CA GLY A 55 -31.73 -43.06 17.17
C GLY A 55 -30.24 -43.12 16.79
N THR A 56 -29.89 -42.46 15.70
CA THR A 56 -28.50 -42.32 15.23
C THR A 56 -28.16 -40.85 15.01
N TYR A 57 -27.03 -40.41 15.53
CA TYR A 57 -26.50 -39.07 15.32
C TYR A 57 -25.57 -39.04 14.12
N GLY A 58 -25.90 -38.18 13.16
CA GLY A 58 -25.03 -37.86 12.01
C GLY A 58 -24.18 -36.66 12.26
N HIS A 59 -22.86 -36.77 11.98
CA HIS A 59 -21.91 -35.67 12.07
C HIS A 59 -21.55 -35.24 10.66
N LEU A 60 -21.49 -33.92 10.41
CA LEU A 60 -21.03 -33.37 9.13
C LEU A 60 -19.55 -33.06 9.22
N LEU A 61 -18.75 -33.68 8.34
CA LEU A 61 -17.32 -33.45 8.24
C LEU A 61 -16.99 -32.42 7.15
N THR A 62 -16.40 -31.32 7.52
CA THR A 62 -15.87 -30.35 6.59
C THR A 62 -14.33 -30.45 6.54
N LEU A 63 -13.78 -30.59 5.34
CA LEU A 63 -12.33 -30.66 5.08
C LEU A 63 -11.89 -29.35 4.43
N GLU A 64 -11.21 -28.46 5.20
CA GLU A 64 -10.57 -27.27 4.66
C GLU A 64 -9.23 -27.64 4.02
N ILE A 65 -9.07 -27.38 2.72
CA ILE A 65 -7.85 -27.73 1.97
C ILE A 65 -7.17 -26.50 1.35
N PRO A 66 -5.83 -26.55 1.18
CA PRO A 66 -5.09 -25.47 0.52
C PRO A 66 -5.47 -25.30 -0.96
N LEU A 67 -5.37 -24.06 -1.48
CA LEU A 67 -5.71 -23.70 -2.87
C LEU A 67 -5.06 -24.63 -3.91
N LYS A 68 -3.79 -24.96 -3.73
CA LYS A 68 -3.04 -25.83 -4.67
C LYS A 68 -3.69 -27.22 -4.82
N ILE A 69 -4.30 -27.73 -3.76
CA ILE A 69 -4.99 -29.03 -3.78
C ILE A 69 -6.41 -28.83 -4.30
N PHE A 70 -7.11 -27.79 -3.83
CA PHE A 70 -8.45 -27.46 -4.26
C PHE A 70 -8.58 -27.37 -5.78
N LEU A 71 -7.69 -26.62 -6.45
CA LEU A 71 -7.67 -26.47 -7.91
C LEU A 71 -7.50 -27.78 -8.68
N LYS A 72 -6.90 -28.82 -8.08
CA LYS A 72 -6.75 -30.13 -8.71
C LYS A 72 -8.02 -30.96 -8.64
N VAL A 73 -8.82 -30.77 -7.60
CA VAL A 73 -9.99 -31.62 -7.29
C VAL A 73 -11.34 -30.93 -7.55
N GLU A 74 -11.35 -29.61 -7.79
CA GLU A 74 -12.55 -28.76 -7.90
C GLU A 74 -13.65 -29.38 -8.78
N SER A 75 -13.29 -29.83 -9.98
CA SER A 75 -14.25 -30.40 -10.94
C SER A 75 -14.86 -31.75 -10.50
N ARG A 76 -14.33 -32.36 -9.44
CA ARG A 76 -14.71 -33.71 -8.97
C ARG A 76 -15.04 -33.75 -7.48
N ILE A 77 -15.20 -32.59 -6.84
CA ILE A 77 -15.41 -32.47 -5.38
C ILE A 77 -16.57 -33.38 -4.92
N ASP A 78 -17.72 -33.39 -5.60
CA ASP A 78 -18.87 -34.19 -5.21
C ASP A 78 -18.57 -35.69 -5.22
N LYS A 79 -17.84 -36.17 -6.24
CA LYS A 79 -17.42 -37.57 -6.33
C LYS A 79 -16.45 -37.94 -5.22
N ILE A 80 -15.50 -37.04 -4.94
CA ILE A 80 -14.49 -37.27 -3.91
C ILE A 80 -15.14 -37.25 -2.53
N SER A 81 -16.03 -36.29 -2.24
CA SER A 81 -16.76 -36.21 -1.00
C SER A 81 -17.58 -37.50 -0.75
N THR A 82 -18.25 -38.04 -1.79
CA THR A 82 -19.00 -39.29 -1.73
C THR A 82 -18.07 -40.49 -1.46
N ASP A 83 -16.92 -40.59 -2.12
CA ASP A 83 -15.95 -41.70 -1.89
C ASP A 83 -15.39 -41.63 -0.45
N ILE A 84 -15.01 -40.44 0.03
CA ILE A 84 -14.55 -40.23 1.40
C ILE A 84 -15.64 -40.66 2.41
N LEU A 85 -16.86 -40.17 2.22
CA LEU A 85 -18.00 -40.52 3.09
C LEU A 85 -18.21 -42.04 3.18
N GLN A 86 -18.26 -42.73 2.05
CA GLN A 86 -18.47 -44.17 2.00
C GLN A 86 -17.32 -44.94 2.68
N ARG A 87 -16.07 -44.51 2.53
CA ARG A 87 -14.91 -45.17 3.14
C ARG A 87 -14.86 -44.92 4.65
N LEU A 88 -15.13 -43.70 5.10
CA LEU A 88 -15.16 -43.37 6.53
C LEU A 88 -16.19 -44.19 7.25
N ASN A 89 -17.41 -44.28 6.71
CA ASN A 89 -18.48 -45.07 7.33
C ASN A 89 -18.22 -46.58 7.31
N LYS A 90 -17.32 -47.12 6.47
CA LYS A 90 -16.82 -48.48 6.57
C LYS A 90 -15.87 -48.69 7.75
N PHE A 91 -15.15 -47.64 8.20
CA PHE A 91 -14.27 -47.72 9.36
C PHE A 91 -15.02 -47.49 10.68
N ILE A 92 -16.13 -46.72 10.60
CA ILE A 92 -16.95 -46.35 11.75
C ILE A 92 -17.96 -47.46 11.97
N THR A 93 -17.72 -48.30 12.97
CA THR A 93 -18.60 -49.44 13.33
C THR A 93 -19.43 -49.12 14.57
N LEU A 94 -19.86 -47.86 14.74
CA LEU A 94 -20.67 -47.42 15.86
C LEU A 94 -22.17 -47.54 15.50
N GLU A 95 -22.98 -48.08 16.43
CA GLU A 95 -24.42 -48.28 16.18
C GLU A 95 -25.22 -46.96 16.19
N LYS A 96 -24.75 -45.94 16.90
CA LYS A 96 -25.52 -44.70 17.16
C LYS A 96 -24.87 -43.43 16.66
N GLU A 97 -23.76 -43.54 15.95
CA GLU A 97 -23.06 -42.40 15.36
C GLU A 97 -22.53 -42.77 13.97
N ASN A 98 -22.64 -41.84 13.04
CA ASN A 98 -22.03 -41.93 11.70
C ASN A 98 -21.59 -40.56 11.17
N ILE A 99 -20.89 -40.54 10.05
CA ILE A 99 -20.70 -39.32 9.25
C ILE A 99 -21.86 -39.26 8.25
N CYS A 100 -22.70 -38.23 8.34
CA CYS A 100 -23.84 -38.05 7.45
C CYS A 100 -23.47 -37.33 6.15
N GLY A 101 -22.38 -36.56 6.17
CA GLY A 101 -21.90 -35.83 4.99
C GLY A 101 -20.43 -35.46 5.07
N VAL A 102 -19.83 -35.27 3.90
CA VAL A 102 -18.46 -34.71 3.76
C VAL A 102 -18.49 -33.53 2.82
N SER A 103 -18.03 -32.39 3.30
CA SER A 103 -17.85 -31.16 2.51
C SER A 103 -16.35 -30.86 2.35
N ILE A 104 -15.93 -30.48 1.15
CA ILE A 104 -14.54 -30.06 0.88
C ILE A 104 -14.57 -28.60 0.48
N ILE A 105 -13.87 -27.77 1.25
CA ILE A 105 -13.84 -26.32 1.04
C ILE A 105 -12.42 -25.80 0.98
N LEU A 106 -12.25 -24.64 0.32
CA LEU A 106 -11.00 -23.92 0.32
C LEU A 106 -10.72 -23.33 1.72
N SER A 107 -9.50 -23.54 2.23
CA SER A 107 -9.11 -22.99 3.51
C SER A 107 -9.09 -21.44 3.47
N PRO A 108 -9.79 -20.76 4.39
CA PRO A 108 -9.80 -19.29 4.46
C PRO A 108 -8.42 -18.68 4.68
N SER A 109 -7.49 -19.40 5.30
CA SER A 109 -6.11 -18.98 5.53
C SER A 109 -5.29 -18.81 4.25
N THR A 110 -5.78 -19.32 3.12
CA THR A 110 -5.11 -19.20 1.80
C THR A 110 -5.34 -17.83 1.16
N ILE A 111 -6.33 -17.07 1.64
CA ILE A 111 -6.65 -15.74 1.13
C ILE A 111 -5.89 -14.72 1.98
N ASN A 112 -4.86 -14.12 1.39
CA ASN A 112 -4.18 -12.99 2.04
C ASN A 112 -5.07 -11.74 1.86
N PRO A 113 -5.71 -11.21 2.92
CA PRO A 113 -6.61 -10.06 2.80
C PRO A 113 -5.88 -8.76 2.39
N ASN A 114 -4.55 -8.74 2.45
CA ASN A 114 -3.72 -7.58 2.13
C ASN A 114 -3.19 -7.57 0.69
N THR A 115 -3.42 -8.63 -0.10
CA THR A 115 -3.02 -8.65 -1.52
C THR A 115 -4.12 -8.08 -2.38
N ASN A 116 -3.76 -7.09 -3.21
CA ASN A 116 -4.67 -6.58 -4.25
C ASN A 116 -4.64 -7.54 -5.46
N TRP A 117 -5.13 -8.78 -5.23
CA TRP A 117 -5.10 -9.88 -6.20
C TRP A 117 -5.71 -9.52 -7.55
N ARG A 118 -6.67 -8.57 -7.57
CA ARG A 118 -7.29 -8.10 -8.81
C ARG A 118 -6.30 -7.35 -9.69
N GLU A 119 -5.47 -6.50 -9.09
CA GLU A 119 -4.42 -5.77 -9.81
C GLU A 119 -3.28 -6.69 -10.21
N GLU A 120 -2.87 -7.59 -9.30
CA GLU A 120 -1.81 -8.58 -9.55
C GLU A 120 -2.19 -9.58 -10.65
N SER A 121 -3.48 -9.83 -10.87
CA SER A 121 -3.93 -10.73 -11.94
C SER A 121 -3.61 -10.21 -13.35
N GLY A 122 -3.38 -8.91 -13.53
CA GLY A 122 -3.23 -8.27 -14.84
C GLY A 122 -4.50 -8.30 -15.73
N LEU A 123 -5.57 -8.93 -15.25
CA LEU A 123 -6.83 -9.11 -15.98
C LEU A 123 -7.90 -8.11 -15.53
N LEU A 124 -7.63 -7.35 -14.47
CA LEU A 124 -8.56 -6.33 -14.02
C LEU A 124 -8.74 -5.30 -15.14
N LEU A 125 -9.91 -5.29 -15.75
CA LEU A 125 -10.30 -4.20 -16.62
C LEU A 125 -10.36 -2.95 -15.76
N GLN A 126 -9.26 -2.20 -15.76
CA GLN A 126 -9.24 -0.88 -15.16
C GLN A 126 -10.34 -0.09 -15.87
N ARG A 127 -11.33 0.38 -15.10
CA ARG A 127 -12.22 1.40 -15.64
C ARG A 127 -11.31 2.49 -16.18
N PRO A 128 -11.46 2.94 -17.44
CA PRO A 128 -10.59 3.96 -17.99
C PRO A 128 -10.62 5.12 -17.00
N LYS A 129 -9.54 5.34 -16.26
CA LYS A 129 -9.34 6.59 -15.54
C LYS A 129 -9.50 7.63 -16.62
N ARG A 130 -10.41 8.58 -16.47
CA ARG A 130 -10.58 9.68 -17.43
C ARG A 130 -9.19 10.29 -17.60
N MET A 131 -8.49 9.87 -18.66
CA MET A 131 -7.10 10.24 -18.87
C MET A 131 -7.09 11.70 -19.27
N ILE A 132 -6.58 12.53 -18.38
CA ILE A 132 -6.33 13.93 -18.70
C ILE A 132 -5.15 13.95 -19.67
N PRO A 133 -5.28 14.57 -20.85
CA PRO A 133 -4.18 14.66 -21.81
C PRO A 133 -2.89 15.19 -21.16
N ILE A 134 -1.75 14.61 -21.50
CA ILE A 134 -0.44 14.96 -20.91
C ILE A 134 -0.16 16.47 -21.07
N GLN A 135 -0.53 17.06 -22.20
CA GLN A 135 -0.40 18.50 -22.44
C GLN A 135 -1.15 19.32 -21.39
N LYS A 136 -2.38 18.90 -21.05
CA LYS A 136 -3.18 19.57 -20.03
C LYS A 136 -2.61 19.35 -18.63
N GLN A 137 -2.10 18.15 -18.34
CA GLN A 137 -1.39 17.89 -17.08
C GLN A 137 -0.15 18.77 -16.93
N ASN A 138 0.64 18.92 -18.00
CA ASN A 138 1.85 19.77 -18.01
C ASN A 138 1.56 21.26 -17.89
N HIS A 139 0.33 21.69 -18.19
CA HIS A 139 -0.10 23.06 -17.94
C HIS A 139 -0.44 23.29 -16.46
N ILE A 140 -1.02 22.28 -15.80
CA ILE A 140 -1.45 22.35 -14.40
C ILE A 140 -0.29 22.06 -13.44
N TRP A 141 0.55 21.06 -13.75
CA TRP A 141 1.54 20.51 -12.84
C TRP A 141 2.97 20.70 -13.33
N LYS A 142 3.86 20.97 -12.38
CA LYS A 142 5.31 20.95 -12.65
C LYS A 142 5.76 19.50 -12.94
N LYS A 143 6.80 19.38 -13.76
CA LYS A 143 7.39 18.07 -14.08
C LYS A 143 8.07 17.45 -12.85
N GLU A 144 8.02 16.12 -12.77
CA GLU A 144 8.72 15.34 -11.74
C GLU A 144 8.38 15.76 -10.30
N THR A 145 7.12 16.16 -10.07
CA THR A 145 6.61 16.53 -8.75
C THR A 145 5.55 15.55 -8.28
N TYR A 146 5.36 15.46 -6.97
CA TYR A 146 4.20 14.81 -6.40
C TYR A 146 3.04 15.80 -6.36
N ARG A 147 1.87 15.42 -6.89
CA ARG A 147 0.74 16.31 -7.21
C ARG A 147 -0.33 16.19 -6.16
N ILE A 148 -0.65 17.28 -5.49
CA ILE A 148 -1.69 17.31 -4.46
C ILE A 148 -2.80 18.29 -4.86
N PHE A 149 -4.03 17.80 -4.86
CA PHE A 149 -5.20 18.66 -4.88
C PHE A 149 -5.57 19.05 -3.46
N LEU A 150 -5.51 20.36 -3.13
CA LEU A 150 -5.88 20.89 -1.81
C LEU A 150 -7.35 21.30 -1.82
N SER A 151 -8.19 20.43 -1.25
CA SER A 151 -9.61 20.74 -1.01
C SER A 151 -9.74 21.57 0.27
N HIS A 152 -10.25 22.78 0.12
CA HIS A 152 -10.36 23.74 1.22
C HIS A 152 -11.55 24.68 1.00
N LYS A 153 -11.97 25.35 2.06
CA LYS A 153 -12.97 26.40 1.99
C LYS A 153 -12.34 27.74 1.60
N THR A 154 -13.10 28.58 0.90
CA THR A 154 -12.64 29.90 0.40
C THR A 154 -12.06 30.78 1.48
N GLU A 155 -12.59 30.71 2.69
CA GLU A 155 -12.11 31.46 3.84
C GLU A 155 -10.68 31.10 4.26
N ASP A 156 -10.25 29.86 3.95
CA ASP A 156 -8.92 29.32 4.30
C ASP A 156 -7.87 29.55 3.21
N LYS A 157 -8.21 30.28 2.13
CA LYS A 157 -7.34 30.44 0.95
C LYS A 157 -5.94 30.95 1.28
N VAL A 158 -5.79 31.87 2.23
CA VAL A 158 -4.50 32.47 2.58
C VAL A 158 -3.57 31.43 3.23
N GLN A 159 -4.11 30.67 4.17
CA GLN A 159 -3.36 29.59 4.84
C GLN A 159 -3.04 28.45 3.88
N THR A 160 -3.98 28.11 3.00
CA THR A 160 -3.80 27.09 1.97
C THR A 160 -2.72 27.50 0.97
N ALA A 161 -2.72 28.75 0.53
CA ALA A 161 -1.67 29.30 -0.33
C ALA A 161 -0.28 29.28 0.32
N LYS A 162 -0.22 29.57 1.63
CA LYS A 162 1.02 29.41 2.39
C LYS A 162 1.49 27.96 2.43
N LEU A 163 0.59 27.01 2.73
CA LEU A 163 0.89 25.59 2.71
C LEU A 163 1.40 25.11 1.36
N LYS A 164 0.78 25.54 0.25
CA LYS A 164 1.27 25.28 -1.12
C LYS A 164 2.71 25.72 -1.31
N ARG A 165 3.04 26.94 -0.91
CA ARG A 165 4.42 27.46 -1.00
C ARG A 165 5.39 26.66 -0.17
N ASP A 166 5.01 26.34 1.06
CA ASP A 166 5.85 25.57 1.98
C ASP A 166 6.12 24.16 1.46
N LEU A 167 5.10 23.48 0.91
CA LEU A 167 5.23 22.14 0.33
C LEU A 167 6.04 22.14 -0.98
N SER A 168 6.00 23.22 -1.75
CA SER A 168 6.75 23.31 -3.00
C SER A 168 8.28 23.22 -2.81
N LEU A 169 8.77 23.56 -1.63
CA LEU A 169 10.19 23.40 -1.26
C LEU A 169 10.63 21.92 -1.26
N TYR A 170 9.69 21.00 -1.09
CA TYR A 170 9.96 19.56 -1.03
C TYR A 170 9.62 18.83 -2.35
N GLY A 171 9.41 19.57 -3.44
CA GLY A 171 9.02 18.96 -4.72
C GLY A 171 7.55 18.53 -4.79
N ILE A 172 6.73 19.00 -3.84
CA ILE A 172 5.30 18.75 -3.84
C ILE A 172 4.60 19.90 -4.58
N ASP A 173 3.90 19.59 -5.65
CA ASP A 173 3.12 20.57 -6.40
C ASP A 173 1.66 20.51 -5.98
N CYS A 174 1.12 21.63 -5.51
CA CYS A 174 -0.23 21.72 -4.98
C CYS A 174 -1.11 22.57 -5.89
N PHE A 175 -2.30 22.05 -6.22
CA PHE A 175 -3.35 22.80 -6.88
C PHE A 175 -4.31 23.40 -5.85
N VAL A 176 -4.55 24.71 -5.96
CA VAL A 176 -5.46 25.50 -5.12
C VAL A 176 -6.43 26.22 -6.02
N ALA A 177 -7.70 25.81 -6.01
CA ALA A 177 -8.70 26.21 -6.99
C ALA A 177 -8.92 27.73 -7.17
N HIS A 178 -8.60 28.54 -6.15
CA HIS A 178 -8.79 29.99 -6.20
C HIS A 178 -7.54 30.79 -6.63
N GLU A 179 -6.35 30.14 -6.66
CA GLU A 179 -5.11 30.79 -7.06
C GLU A 179 -4.67 30.39 -8.48
N ASP A 180 -4.97 29.16 -8.88
CA ASP A 180 -4.43 28.55 -10.09
C ASP A 180 -5.37 28.68 -11.29
N ILE A 181 -6.54 29.31 -11.14
CA ILE A 181 -7.53 29.45 -12.20
C ILE A 181 -7.86 30.90 -12.45
N GLU A 182 -7.67 31.35 -13.70
CA GLU A 182 -8.19 32.63 -14.17
C GLU A 182 -9.74 32.60 -14.24
N PRO A 183 -10.42 33.72 -13.98
CA PRO A 183 -11.89 33.80 -14.02
C PRO A 183 -12.41 33.67 -15.43
N THR A 184 -12.48 32.43 -15.95
CA THR A 184 -13.00 32.11 -17.28
C THR A 184 -14.09 31.04 -17.19
N GLN A 185 -14.81 30.82 -18.32
CA GLN A 185 -15.81 29.74 -18.42
C GLN A 185 -15.22 28.31 -18.27
N GLU A 186 -13.91 28.16 -18.25
CA GLU A 186 -13.23 26.86 -18.12
C GLU A 186 -12.87 26.46 -16.69
N TRP A 187 -13.18 27.32 -15.73
CA TRP A 187 -12.85 27.10 -14.29
C TRP A 187 -13.17 25.68 -13.79
N ALA A 188 -14.38 25.17 -14.07
CA ALA A 188 -14.79 23.84 -13.65
C ALA A 188 -13.94 22.73 -14.31
N LYS A 189 -13.58 22.92 -15.59
CA LYS A 189 -12.78 21.94 -16.35
C LYS A 189 -11.32 21.86 -15.89
N GLU A 190 -10.73 22.97 -15.48
CA GLU A 190 -9.36 22.98 -14.94
C GLU A 190 -9.30 22.33 -13.57
N LYS A 191 -10.25 22.66 -12.70
CA LYS A 191 -10.41 22.04 -11.40
C LYS A 191 -10.61 20.52 -11.49
N GLU A 192 -11.48 20.08 -12.40
CA GLU A 192 -11.68 18.67 -12.72
C GLU A 192 -10.38 18.02 -13.20
N ALA A 193 -9.68 18.66 -14.13
CA ALA A 193 -8.44 18.12 -14.67
C ALA A 193 -7.33 18.03 -13.61
N ALA A 194 -7.23 19.02 -12.74
CA ALA A 194 -6.30 19.00 -11.60
C ALA A 194 -6.64 17.84 -10.65
N LEU A 195 -7.90 17.74 -10.22
CA LEU A 195 -8.32 16.65 -9.32
C LEU A 195 -8.08 15.28 -9.95
N PHE A 196 -8.45 15.08 -11.22
CA PHE A 196 -8.34 13.78 -11.90
C PHE A 196 -6.90 13.36 -12.22
N SER A 197 -5.95 14.28 -12.17
CA SER A 197 -4.53 14.02 -12.41
C SER A 197 -3.64 14.18 -11.17
N ALA A 198 -4.26 14.42 -10.01
CA ALA A 198 -3.57 14.47 -8.73
C ALA A 198 -3.14 13.08 -8.25
N ASP A 199 -2.05 13.01 -7.50
CA ASP A 199 -1.58 11.80 -6.82
C ASP A 199 -2.28 11.59 -5.47
N ALA A 200 -2.74 12.69 -4.85
CA ALA A 200 -3.56 12.68 -3.64
C ALA A 200 -4.49 13.90 -3.58
N CYS A 201 -5.60 13.74 -2.89
CA CYS A 201 -6.49 14.83 -2.50
C CYS A 201 -6.38 15.04 -0.99
N VAL A 202 -5.99 16.23 -0.56
CA VAL A 202 -5.88 16.60 0.85
C VAL A 202 -7.08 17.45 1.24
N ALA A 203 -7.89 16.98 2.17
CA ALA A 203 -9.06 17.68 2.70
C ALA A 203 -8.68 18.47 3.96
N LEU A 204 -8.63 19.81 3.84
CA LEU A 204 -8.29 20.72 4.94
C LEU A 204 -9.55 21.03 5.76
N MET A 205 -9.88 20.15 6.72
CA MET A 205 -11.16 20.14 7.43
C MET A 205 -11.15 21.12 8.61
N THR A 206 -11.39 22.39 8.29
CA THR A 206 -11.69 23.45 9.27
C THR A 206 -13.13 23.35 9.74
N GLU A 207 -13.52 24.11 10.77
CA GLU A 207 -14.88 24.09 11.34
C GLU A 207 -15.98 24.33 10.30
N LEU A 208 -15.70 25.12 9.27
CA LEU A 208 -16.65 25.48 8.22
C LEU A 208 -16.58 24.61 6.98
N TYR A 209 -15.71 23.60 6.93
CA TYR A 209 -15.41 22.82 5.74
C TYR A 209 -16.66 22.19 5.09
N HIS A 210 -17.54 21.59 5.90
CA HIS A 210 -18.76 20.93 5.41
C HIS A 210 -19.87 21.92 4.96
N ASN A 211 -19.70 23.22 5.19
CA ASN A 211 -20.65 24.22 4.70
C ASN A 211 -20.44 24.58 3.23
N SER A 212 -19.57 23.85 2.52
CA SER A 212 -19.30 24.02 1.09
C SER A 212 -19.70 22.77 0.31
N TYR A 213 -20.68 22.91 -0.59
CA TYR A 213 -21.06 21.82 -1.49
C TYR A 213 -19.89 21.37 -2.39
N TRP A 214 -18.97 22.28 -2.70
CA TRP A 214 -17.83 21.98 -3.57
C TRP A 214 -16.82 21.04 -2.91
N THR A 215 -16.55 21.21 -1.64
CA THR A 215 -15.61 20.35 -0.91
C THR A 215 -16.11 18.91 -0.84
N ASP A 216 -17.42 18.70 -0.66
CA ASP A 216 -18.03 17.37 -0.65
C ASP A 216 -17.99 16.71 -2.03
N HIS A 217 -18.22 17.50 -3.12
CA HIS A 217 -18.08 17.00 -4.49
C HIS A 217 -16.63 16.60 -4.79
N GLU A 218 -15.64 17.40 -4.39
CA GLU A 218 -14.22 17.11 -4.58
C GLU A 218 -13.82 15.79 -3.91
N ILE A 219 -14.21 15.61 -2.65
CA ILE A 219 -13.98 14.38 -1.90
C ILE A 219 -14.69 13.20 -2.54
N GLY A 220 -15.96 13.36 -2.93
CA GLY A 220 -16.72 12.31 -3.60
C GLY A 220 -16.10 11.89 -4.93
N CYS A 221 -15.64 12.86 -5.73
CA CYS A 221 -14.94 12.61 -6.99
C CYS A 221 -13.59 11.92 -6.76
N ALA A 222 -12.76 12.42 -5.84
CA ALA A 222 -11.48 11.82 -5.51
C ALA A 222 -11.66 10.36 -5.07
N TYR A 223 -12.61 10.12 -4.17
CA TYR A 223 -12.93 8.79 -3.68
C TYR A 223 -13.41 7.86 -4.79
N GLY A 224 -14.33 8.32 -5.65
CA GLY A 224 -14.87 7.56 -6.78
C GLY A 224 -13.82 7.22 -7.85
N LEU A 225 -12.79 8.05 -7.99
CA LEU A 225 -11.66 7.85 -8.89
C LEU A 225 -10.49 7.08 -8.24
N GLN A 226 -10.64 6.65 -7.00
CA GLN A 226 -9.61 5.97 -6.23
C GLN A 226 -8.33 6.81 -6.03
N ILE A 227 -8.47 8.14 -6.05
CA ILE A 227 -7.41 9.04 -5.65
C ILE A 227 -7.33 9.02 -4.12
N PRO A 228 -6.16 8.76 -3.52
CA PRO A 228 -6.01 8.75 -2.06
C PRO A 228 -6.51 10.05 -1.45
N VAL A 229 -7.47 9.97 -0.54
CA VAL A 229 -7.95 11.13 0.22
C VAL A 229 -7.29 11.15 1.58
N ILE A 230 -6.60 12.24 1.90
CA ILE A 230 -5.92 12.47 3.15
C ILE A 230 -6.70 13.53 3.94
N PRO A 231 -7.54 13.15 4.89
CA PRO A 231 -8.24 14.12 5.71
C PRO A 231 -7.29 14.72 6.76
N VAL A 232 -7.31 16.05 6.88
CA VAL A 232 -6.57 16.82 7.87
C VAL A 232 -7.57 17.52 8.77
N ARG A 233 -7.56 17.18 10.06
CA ARG A 233 -8.42 17.80 11.05
C ARG A 233 -7.81 19.11 11.54
N LEU A 234 -8.42 20.23 11.13
CA LEU A 234 -8.08 21.60 11.53
C LEU A 234 -9.22 22.28 12.32
N GLY A 235 -10.15 21.48 12.86
CA GLY A 235 -11.33 21.94 13.59
C GLY A 235 -12.53 21.01 13.44
N CYS A 236 -12.66 20.34 12.26
CA CYS A 236 -13.74 19.40 11.97
C CYS A 236 -13.20 17.98 11.84
N ASP A 237 -13.91 16.99 12.36
CA ASP A 237 -13.60 15.58 12.15
C ASP A 237 -14.09 15.10 10.77
N PRO A 238 -13.46 14.06 10.18
CA PRO A 238 -13.94 13.46 8.94
C PRO A 238 -15.39 13.00 9.07
N TYR A 239 -16.18 13.24 8.03
CA TYR A 239 -17.61 12.89 7.96
C TYR A 239 -17.95 12.26 6.62
N GLY A 240 -19.16 11.77 6.47
CA GLY A 240 -19.65 11.16 5.24
C GLY A 240 -18.79 9.98 4.80
N ILE A 241 -18.41 9.94 3.52
CA ILE A 241 -17.69 8.83 2.91
C ILE A 241 -16.27 8.66 3.48
N ILE A 242 -15.68 9.72 4.02
CA ILE A 242 -14.30 9.71 4.59
C ILE A 242 -14.28 9.56 6.11
N ALA A 243 -15.43 9.45 6.79
CA ALA A 243 -15.51 9.27 8.25
C ALA A 243 -14.71 8.07 8.78
N ARG A 244 -14.52 7.05 7.92
CA ARG A 244 -13.74 5.85 8.24
C ARG A 244 -12.23 6.02 8.17
N PHE A 245 -11.74 7.12 7.60
CA PHE A 245 -10.31 7.39 7.51
C PHE A 245 -9.82 8.13 8.74
N GLN A 246 -8.69 7.70 9.26
CA GLN A 246 -8.02 8.42 10.34
C GLN A 246 -7.46 9.74 9.80
N ALA A 247 -7.90 10.87 10.36
CA ALA A 247 -7.39 12.17 9.98
C ALA A 247 -6.03 12.48 10.62
N ILE A 248 -5.21 13.22 9.90
CA ILE A 248 -4.06 13.91 10.48
C ILE A 248 -4.60 15.00 11.43
N ARG A 249 -4.28 14.90 12.71
CA ARG A 249 -4.58 15.97 13.66
C ARG A 249 -3.42 16.95 13.66
N SER A 250 -3.67 18.19 13.25
CA SER A 250 -2.62 19.19 13.09
C SER A 250 -3.13 20.59 13.35
N THR A 251 -2.22 21.55 13.38
CA THR A 251 -2.47 22.99 13.33
C THR A 251 -1.93 23.57 12.03
N TRP A 252 -2.34 24.77 11.65
CA TRP A 252 -1.78 25.43 10.45
C TRP A 252 -0.25 25.59 10.50
N THR A 253 0.33 25.67 11.70
CA THR A 253 1.78 25.80 11.90
C THR A 253 2.51 24.50 11.64
N ASP A 254 1.96 23.38 12.10
CA ASP A 254 2.62 22.06 12.08
C ASP A 254 2.27 21.26 10.82
N LEU A 255 1.19 21.67 10.13
CA LEU A 255 0.57 20.92 9.04
C LEU A 255 1.55 20.51 7.95
N LYS A 256 2.48 21.39 7.58
CA LYS A 256 3.51 21.07 6.58
C LYS A 256 4.24 19.77 6.93
N MET A 257 4.76 19.68 8.14
CA MET A 257 5.55 18.52 8.57
C MET A 257 4.69 17.27 8.79
N ASP A 258 3.50 17.43 9.36
CA ASP A 258 2.61 16.32 9.61
C ASP A 258 2.08 15.71 8.30
N LEU A 259 1.81 16.54 7.30
CA LEU A 259 1.41 16.09 5.98
C LEU A 259 2.60 15.41 5.27
N MET A 260 3.81 15.98 5.34
CA MET A 260 5.01 15.37 4.76
C MET A 260 5.27 13.96 5.31
N LYS A 261 5.13 13.72 6.62
CA LYS A 261 5.26 12.38 7.23
C LYS A 261 4.31 11.34 6.62
N VAL A 262 3.14 11.76 6.16
CA VAL A 262 2.15 10.86 5.55
C VAL A 262 2.45 10.64 4.07
N ILE A 263 2.69 11.70 3.31
CA ILE A 263 2.91 11.59 1.86
C ILE A 263 4.24 10.93 1.50
N LEU A 264 5.28 11.07 2.35
CA LEU A 264 6.58 10.40 2.16
C LEU A 264 6.54 8.87 2.34
N LYS A 265 5.40 8.29 2.68
CA LYS A 265 5.16 6.85 2.56
C LYS A 265 4.99 6.41 1.09
N GLN A 266 4.71 7.35 0.19
CA GLN A 266 4.55 7.12 -1.25
C GLN A 266 5.89 7.30 -1.98
N ASP A 267 6.30 6.32 -2.77
CA ASP A 267 7.59 6.36 -3.47
C ASP A 267 7.70 7.52 -4.45
N LYS A 268 6.62 7.87 -5.14
CA LYS A 268 6.59 9.04 -6.03
C LYS A 268 6.85 10.35 -5.28
N ALA A 269 6.38 10.49 -4.03
CA ALA A 269 6.66 11.65 -3.20
C ALA A 269 8.12 11.71 -2.76
N LYS A 270 8.73 10.57 -2.46
CA LYS A 270 10.17 10.49 -2.17
C LYS A 270 11.00 10.87 -3.39
N LEU A 271 10.65 10.34 -4.58
CA LEU A 271 11.34 10.66 -5.83
C LEU A 271 11.23 12.16 -6.20
N SER A 272 10.13 12.82 -5.83
CA SER A 272 9.99 14.26 -6.07
C SER A 272 10.97 15.14 -5.29
N LEU A 273 11.56 14.61 -4.20
CA LEU A 273 12.66 15.29 -3.48
C LEU A 273 13.89 15.52 -4.34
N ILE A 274 14.15 14.65 -5.31
CA ILE A 274 15.26 14.84 -6.27
C ILE A 274 15.07 16.14 -7.03
N THR A 275 13.84 16.42 -7.47
CA THR A 275 13.49 17.68 -8.12
C THR A 275 13.60 18.87 -7.17
N ALA A 276 13.21 18.71 -5.90
CA ALA A 276 13.39 19.75 -4.88
C ALA A 276 14.87 20.10 -4.67
N ILE A 277 15.73 19.09 -4.56
CA ILE A 277 17.17 19.27 -4.40
C ILE A 277 17.78 19.92 -5.63
N ARG A 278 17.41 19.45 -6.84
CA ARG A 278 17.88 20.04 -8.11
C ARG A 278 17.56 21.54 -8.21
N ASN A 279 16.39 21.94 -7.72
CA ASN A 279 15.89 23.31 -7.79
C ASN A 279 16.22 24.17 -6.56
N SER A 280 16.91 23.63 -5.57
CA SER A 280 17.34 24.39 -4.38
C SER A 280 18.36 25.46 -4.78
N LYS A 281 18.12 26.71 -4.35
CA LYS A 281 18.92 27.90 -4.73
C LYS A 281 19.57 28.58 -3.53
N SER A 282 19.67 27.89 -2.40
CA SER A 282 20.38 28.40 -1.22
C SER A 282 20.65 27.29 -0.22
N PHE A 283 21.69 27.46 0.59
CA PHE A 283 21.97 26.56 1.72
C PHE A 283 20.80 26.44 2.68
N THR A 284 20.07 27.53 2.91
CA THR A 284 18.87 27.52 3.78
C THR A 284 17.77 26.64 3.21
N ALA A 285 17.47 26.77 1.91
CA ALA A 285 16.47 25.94 1.24
C ALA A 285 16.88 24.46 1.27
N SER A 286 18.16 24.15 1.02
CA SER A 286 18.69 22.79 1.11
C SER A 286 18.58 22.22 2.53
N ASN A 287 18.90 23.01 3.56
CA ASN A 287 18.75 22.59 4.95
C ASN A 287 17.29 22.26 5.29
N TYR A 288 16.30 23.05 4.81
CA TYR A 288 14.88 22.72 4.99
C TYR A 288 14.50 21.40 4.33
N ILE A 289 15.03 21.12 3.12
CA ILE A 289 14.78 19.83 2.47
C ILE A 289 15.35 18.68 3.32
N ALA A 290 16.51 18.85 3.91
CA ALA A 290 17.15 17.83 4.73
C ALA A 290 16.40 17.51 6.03
N GLU A 291 15.61 18.44 6.57
CA GLU A 291 14.81 18.26 7.80
C GLU A 291 13.82 17.09 7.72
N ILE A 292 13.45 16.65 6.50
CA ILE A 292 12.50 15.54 6.32
C ILE A 292 13.16 14.16 6.25
N PHE A 293 14.50 14.08 6.07
CA PHE A 293 15.19 12.79 5.95
C PHE A 293 14.94 11.83 7.12
N PRO A 294 14.86 12.31 8.39
CA PRO A 294 14.54 11.43 9.52
C PRO A 294 13.19 10.72 9.42
N TYR A 295 12.26 11.23 8.62
CA TYR A 295 10.92 10.68 8.44
C TYR A 295 10.80 9.74 7.23
N ILE A 296 11.91 9.47 6.53
CA ILE A 296 11.98 8.55 5.39
C ILE A 296 12.58 7.24 5.87
N ASP A 297 11.74 6.20 5.97
CA ASP A 297 12.19 4.88 6.42
C ASP A 297 12.97 4.12 5.33
N SER A 298 12.57 4.30 4.07
CA SER A 298 13.18 3.71 2.89
C SER A 298 13.08 4.64 1.70
N PHE A 299 14.01 4.57 0.76
CA PHE A 299 13.97 5.33 -0.49
C PHE A 299 13.97 4.38 -1.69
N PRO A 300 13.24 4.68 -2.79
CA PRO A 300 13.24 3.84 -3.99
C PRO A 300 14.64 3.66 -4.57
N GLU A 301 15.04 2.42 -4.80
CA GLU A 301 16.41 2.10 -5.22
C GLU A 301 16.74 2.70 -6.58
N GLU A 302 15.78 2.74 -7.51
CA GLU A 302 15.89 3.34 -8.83
C GLU A 302 16.20 4.86 -8.79
N GLY A 303 15.87 5.53 -7.68
CA GLY A 303 16.10 6.97 -7.49
C GLY A 303 17.43 7.34 -6.85
N ILE A 304 18.15 6.38 -6.25
CA ILE A 304 19.33 6.68 -5.43
C ILE A 304 20.48 7.31 -6.23
N ASP A 305 20.79 6.80 -7.40
CA ASP A 305 21.89 7.36 -8.20
C ASP A 305 21.60 8.80 -8.62
N ASN A 306 20.37 9.07 -9.04
CA ASN A 306 19.92 10.41 -9.39
C ASN A 306 19.90 11.34 -8.15
N LEU A 307 19.54 10.82 -6.98
CA LEU A 307 19.60 11.57 -5.72
C LEU A 307 21.04 11.97 -5.38
N ILE A 308 22.00 11.06 -5.48
CA ILE A 308 23.44 11.33 -5.24
C ILE A 308 23.99 12.30 -6.28
N GLU A 309 23.64 12.11 -7.56
CA GLU A 309 24.07 12.99 -8.65
C GLU A 309 23.60 14.42 -8.42
N VAL A 310 22.31 14.61 -8.15
CA VAL A 310 21.71 15.94 -7.93
C VAL A 310 22.30 16.60 -6.69
N TRP A 311 22.52 15.85 -5.61
CA TRP A 311 23.20 16.34 -4.43
C TRP A 311 24.64 16.80 -4.75
N ALA A 312 25.40 15.99 -5.47
CA ALA A 312 26.79 16.27 -5.81
C ALA A 312 26.98 17.47 -6.77
N THR A 313 26.02 17.66 -7.69
CA THR A 313 26.11 18.70 -8.73
C THR A 313 25.46 20.02 -8.33
N ASN A 314 24.61 20.05 -7.31
CA ASN A 314 24.05 21.29 -6.79
C ASN A 314 24.90 21.83 -5.64
N ASN A 315 25.60 22.94 -5.89
CA ASN A 315 26.51 23.57 -4.92
C ASN A 315 25.79 23.95 -3.61
N ASP A 316 24.56 24.42 -3.68
CA ASP A 316 23.76 24.78 -2.50
C ASP A 316 23.38 23.58 -1.64
N ALA A 317 23.10 22.45 -2.29
CA ALA A 317 22.84 21.18 -1.59
C ALA A 317 24.13 20.60 -1.02
N CYS A 318 25.18 20.51 -1.85
CA CYS A 318 26.51 19.99 -1.49
C CYS A 318 27.12 20.73 -0.29
N GLY A 319 27.04 22.05 -0.28
CA GLY A 319 27.58 22.89 0.78
C GLY A 319 26.71 23.05 2.03
N SER A 320 25.47 22.55 2.00
CA SER A 320 24.54 22.71 3.13
C SER A 320 24.82 21.73 4.26
N TYR A 321 24.65 22.18 5.50
CA TYR A 321 24.90 21.36 6.69
C TYR A 321 23.99 20.15 6.79
N GLY A 322 22.71 20.28 6.37
CA GLY A 322 21.75 19.20 6.42
C GLY A 322 22.07 18.05 5.45
N PHE A 323 22.74 18.34 4.34
CA PHE A 323 23.16 17.34 3.37
C PHE A 323 24.53 16.75 3.68
N ASN A 324 25.51 17.59 4.04
CA ASN A 324 26.88 17.13 4.28
C ASN A 324 27.14 16.61 5.70
N GLY A 325 26.22 16.83 6.64
CA GLY A 325 26.32 16.34 8.01
C GLY A 325 27.42 17.00 8.84
N SER A 326 27.97 18.14 8.43
CA SER A 326 29.06 18.80 9.14
C SER A 326 28.66 19.42 10.48
N ARG A 327 27.34 19.55 10.75
CA ARG A 327 26.78 20.01 12.04
C ARG A 327 25.61 19.09 12.48
N PRO A 328 25.90 17.82 12.85
CA PRO A 328 24.88 16.80 13.06
C PRO A 328 23.92 17.12 14.21
N THR A 329 24.36 17.85 15.23
CA THR A 329 23.51 18.25 16.37
C THR A 329 22.43 19.24 15.99
N GLN A 330 22.59 19.99 14.92
CA GLN A 330 21.67 21.05 14.50
C GLN A 330 20.86 20.66 13.25
N TYR A 331 21.49 19.95 12.29
CA TYR A 331 20.91 19.69 10.97
C TYR A 331 20.82 18.21 10.61
N GLY A 332 21.23 17.31 11.51
CA GLY A 332 21.24 15.87 11.28
C GLY A 332 22.54 15.32 10.71
N PRO A 333 22.61 14.00 10.51
CA PRO A 333 23.85 13.28 10.18
C PRO A 333 24.29 13.40 8.71
N GLY A 334 23.50 14.07 7.87
CA GLY A 334 23.76 14.21 6.43
C GLY A 334 23.17 13.11 5.55
N LEU A 335 23.08 13.35 4.24
CA LEU A 335 22.41 12.46 3.29
C LEU A 335 23.11 11.09 3.16
N ALA A 336 24.45 11.06 3.21
CA ALA A 336 25.19 9.80 3.12
C ALA A 336 24.78 8.79 4.20
N TYR A 337 24.52 9.26 5.43
CA TYR A 337 24.01 8.43 6.52
C TYR A 337 22.65 7.82 6.18
N TYR A 338 21.72 8.60 5.65
CA TYR A 338 20.38 8.12 5.33
C TYR A 338 20.41 7.13 4.15
N ILE A 339 21.22 7.38 3.11
CA ILE A 339 21.38 6.44 1.99
C ILE A 339 21.92 5.10 2.48
N THR A 340 22.92 5.08 3.36
CA THR A 340 23.44 3.86 3.98
C THR A 340 22.35 3.11 4.76
N LYS A 341 21.51 3.84 5.49
CA LYS A 341 20.37 3.25 6.22
C LYS A 341 19.29 2.70 5.29
N TRP A 342 19.00 3.38 4.18
CA TRP A 342 17.93 2.98 3.25
C TRP A 342 18.33 1.77 2.39
N ILE A 343 19.58 1.72 1.90
CA ILE A 343 20.05 0.66 1.00
C ILE A 343 21.43 0.14 1.47
N PRO A 344 21.48 -0.54 2.63
CA PRO A 344 22.73 -1.05 3.19
C PRO A 344 23.37 -2.16 2.33
N SER A 345 22.58 -2.86 1.52
CA SER A 345 23.07 -3.88 0.58
C SER A 345 23.96 -3.28 -0.51
N ARG A 346 23.68 -2.05 -0.97
CA ARG A 346 24.42 -1.37 -2.02
C ARG A 346 25.47 -0.41 -1.48
N TYR A 347 25.17 0.26 -0.38
CA TYR A 347 26.03 1.22 0.29
C TYR A 347 26.19 0.86 1.77
N PRO A 348 27.04 -0.13 2.09
CA PRO A 348 27.20 -0.60 3.47
C PRO A 348 27.81 0.45 4.40
N THR A 349 28.57 1.41 3.85
CA THR A 349 29.18 2.50 4.60
C THR A 349 28.94 3.86 3.94
N GLN A 350 29.03 4.94 4.73
CA GLN A 350 28.94 6.30 4.19
C GLN A 350 30.09 6.61 3.20
N GLU A 351 31.23 5.95 3.37
CA GLU A 351 32.37 6.08 2.47
C GLU A 351 32.06 5.57 1.06
N ASP A 352 31.25 4.51 0.95
CA ASP A 352 30.83 3.97 -0.35
C ASP A 352 29.86 4.94 -1.07
N VAL A 353 28.99 5.61 -0.33
CA VAL A 353 28.16 6.70 -0.87
C VAL A 353 29.05 7.84 -1.35
N MET A 354 30.06 8.25 -0.57
CA MET A 354 30.97 9.36 -0.91
C MET A 354 31.87 9.05 -2.11
N LYS A 355 32.22 7.80 -2.37
CA LYS A 355 32.91 7.39 -3.61
C LYS A 355 32.05 7.71 -4.85
N THR A 356 30.75 7.41 -4.76
CA THR A 356 29.82 7.72 -5.86
C THR A 356 29.60 9.22 -5.99
N PHE A 357 29.41 9.92 -4.87
CA PHE A 357 29.30 11.37 -4.81
C PHE A 357 30.50 12.06 -5.49
N THR A 358 31.73 11.65 -5.19
CA THR A 358 32.95 12.22 -5.76
C THR A 358 33.04 12.01 -7.27
N ARG A 359 32.45 10.95 -7.84
CA ARG A 359 32.40 10.76 -9.30
C ARG A 359 31.60 11.86 -9.99
N TYR A 360 30.47 12.26 -9.40
CA TYR A 360 29.61 13.32 -9.95
C TYR A 360 30.13 14.74 -9.64
N ASN A 361 30.81 14.93 -8.51
CA ASN A 361 31.31 16.22 -8.06
C ASN A 361 32.72 16.55 -8.60
N ARG A 362 33.19 15.86 -9.64
CA ARG A 362 34.45 16.25 -10.31
C ARG A 362 34.19 17.52 -11.10
N PRO A 363 35.01 18.62 -10.88
CA PRO A 363 34.96 19.75 -11.77
C PRO A 363 35.26 19.25 -13.19
N SER A 364 34.39 19.60 -14.16
CA SER A 364 34.70 19.41 -15.57
C SER A 364 36.03 20.07 -15.85
N LEU A 365 37.05 19.29 -16.20
CA LEU A 365 38.30 19.85 -16.69
C LEU A 365 37.97 20.82 -17.85
N PRO A 366 38.45 22.06 -17.85
CA PRO A 366 38.19 22.95 -18.95
C PRO A 366 38.72 22.31 -20.23
N ALA A 367 37.95 22.39 -21.30
CA ALA A 367 38.23 21.79 -22.62
C ALA A 367 39.55 22.27 -23.26
N GLU A 368 40.29 23.16 -22.62
CA GLU A 368 41.52 23.75 -23.12
C GLU A 368 42.82 23.00 -22.78
N ALA A 369 42.72 21.85 -22.07
CA ALA A 369 43.92 21.10 -21.69
C ALA A 369 44.47 20.13 -22.78
N TYR A 370 43.95 20.17 -24.00
CA TYR A 370 44.40 19.27 -25.10
C TYR A 370 44.98 20.00 -26.34
N SER A 371 45.33 21.28 -26.23
CA SER A 371 45.84 22.03 -27.40
C SER A 371 47.35 22.22 -27.48
N ASP A 372 48.16 21.70 -26.58
CA ASP A 372 49.62 21.85 -26.69
C ASP A 372 50.36 20.54 -26.41
N VAL A 373 50.37 19.64 -27.44
CA VAL A 373 51.45 18.69 -27.62
C VAL A 373 52.12 19.06 -28.95
N PRO A 374 53.29 19.68 -28.94
CA PRO A 374 54.07 19.89 -30.16
C PRO A 374 54.64 18.55 -30.59
N PHE A 375 54.52 18.24 -31.90
CA PHE A 375 55.20 17.17 -32.59
C PHE A 375 56.72 17.36 -32.60
#